data_48ae5d6d04808ec914e03dc15ee8cd49
#
_entry.id   48ae5d6d04808ec914e03dc15ee8cd49
#
_cell.length_a   1.000
_cell.length_b   1.000
_cell.length_c   1.000
_cell.angle_alpha   90.00
_cell.angle_beta   90.00
_cell.angle_gamma   90.00
#
_symmetry.space_group_name_H-M   'P 1'
#
loop_
_entity.id
_entity.type
_entity.pdbx_description
1 polymer ?
#
loop_
_entity_poly.entity_id
_entity_poly.type
_entity_poly.pdbx_seq_one_letter_code
_entity_poly.pdbx_strand_id
1 'polypeptide(L)'
;MTALTVAAITNFILACETFLFTGMLVKTEKAPQSAAWFWTWALGLLGLGALLGGIDHGFVESLGSAARHSLQRINWLVLGGATFCALMATARQFFPPTVQRIVTILGILQLLAFAVLVLATGDFLVVILNYAPVILLLLVCSLLELRGETASWPMIIGLVILVLASAIQALGVDTFSPLDRSGLYHVISMVGVVFLYLAGLRLKVDRQP
;
A
#
# COMPACT_ATOMS: atom_id res chain seq x y z
N MET A 1 -12.55 -16.16 -20.27
CA MET A 1 -11.90 -16.00 -18.96
C MET A 1 -12.97 -15.54 -17.97
N THR A 2 -13.00 -16.10 -16.77
CA THR A 2 -13.90 -15.64 -15.72
C THR A 2 -13.37 -14.34 -15.11
N ALA A 3 -14.23 -13.52 -14.49
CA ALA A 3 -13.83 -12.30 -13.77
C ALA A 3 -12.78 -12.60 -12.68
N LEU A 4 -12.93 -13.70 -11.96
CA LEU A 4 -11.94 -14.15 -10.94
C LEU A 4 -10.57 -14.45 -11.57
N THR A 5 -10.52 -15.05 -12.77
CA THR A 5 -9.26 -15.31 -13.48
C THR A 5 -8.57 -14.00 -13.86
N VAL A 6 -9.33 -13.00 -14.32
CA VAL A 6 -8.79 -11.67 -14.68
C VAL A 6 -8.26 -10.97 -13.45
N ALA A 7 -9.02 -10.97 -12.34
CA ALA A 7 -8.59 -10.39 -11.07
C ALA A 7 -7.31 -11.05 -10.54
N ALA A 8 -7.18 -12.37 -10.65
CA ALA A 8 -5.96 -13.09 -10.26
C ALA A 8 -4.75 -12.68 -11.10
N ILE A 9 -4.89 -12.67 -12.44
CA ILE A 9 -3.79 -12.30 -13.34
C ILE A 9 -3.33 -10.87 -13.10
N THR A 10 -4.25 -9.93 -12.99
CA THR A 10 -3.92 -8.52 -12.75
C THR A 10 -3.26 -8.32 -11.38
N ASN A 11 -3.66 -9.07 -10.34
CA ASN A 11 -2.97 -9.08 -9.06
C ASN A 11 -1.54 -9.62 -9.15
N PHE A 12 -1.31 -10.72 -9.89
CA PHE A 12 0.05 -11.26 -10.06
C PHE A 12 0.94 -10.30 -10.85
N ILE A 13 0.43 -9.62 -11.88
CA ILE A 13 1.18 -8.61 -12.62
C ILE A 13 1.53 -7.44 -11.68
N LEU A 14 0.57 -6.93 -10.91
CA LEU A 14 0.79 -5.87 -9.93
C LEU A 14 1.81 -6.27 -8.87
N ALA A 15 1.78 -7.53 -8.40
CA ALA A 15 2.76 -8.06 -7.46
C ALA A 15 4.17 -8.09 -8.07
N CYS A 16 4.31 -8.61 -9.29
CA CYS A 16 5.59 -8.66 -10.00
C CYS A 16 6.18 -7.26 -10.20
N GLU A 17 5.35 -6.31 -10.66
CA GLU A 17 5.74 -4.92 -10.85
C GLU A 17 6.19 -4.28 -9.54
N THR A 18 5.41 -4.44 -8.47
CA THR A 18 5.71 -3.85 -7.17
C THR A 18 6.98 -4.44 -6.57
N PHE A 19 7.21 -5.77 -6.71
CA PHE A 19 8.46 -6.40 -6.29
C PHE A 19 9.67 -5.96 -7.12
N LEU A 20 9.51 -5.76 -8.43
CA LEU A 20 10.56 -5.20 -9.28
C LEU A 20 10.99 -3.83 -8.77
N PHE A 21 10.04 -2.92 -8.54
CA PHE A 21 10.33 -1.58 -8.03
C PHE A 21 10.88 -1.61 -6.60
N THR A 22 10.38 -2.49 -5.73
CA THR A 22 10.96 -2.70 -4.39
C THR A 22 12.42 -3.15 -4.51
N GLY A 23 12.72 -4.11 -5.38
CA GLY A 23 14.09 -4.59 -5.63
C GLY A 23 15.02 -3.49 -6.17
N MET A 24 14.51 -2.59 -7.01
CA MET A 24 15.25 -1.43 -7.50
C MET A 24 15.52 -0.42 -6.37
N LEU A 25 14.53 -0.17 -5.50
CA LEU A 25 14.72 0.70 -4.33
C LEU A 25 15.68 0.08 -3.31
N VAL A 26 15.67 -1.24 -3.11
CA VAL A 26 16.62 -1.91 -2.19
C VAL A 26 18.07 -1.66 -2.57
N LYS A 27 18.38 -1.56 -3.87
CA LYS A 27 19.73 -1.31 -4.37
C LYS A 27 20.25 0.09 -4.09
N THR A 28 19.37 1.06 -3.79
CA THR A 28 19.81 2.42 -3.45
C THR A 28 20.32 2.45 -2.01
N GLU A 29 21.45 3.12 -1.78
CA GLU A 29 21.98 3.32 -0.43
C GLU A 29 21.00 4.14 0.40
N LYS A 30 20.67 3.63 1.58
CA LYS A 30 19.79 4.30 2.53
C LYS A 30 20.07 3.84 3.95
N ALA A 31 20.06 4.76 4.90
CA ALA A 31 20.20 4.43 6.30
C ALA A 31 18.97 3.63 6.80
N PRO A 32 19.17 2.63 7.66
CA PRO A 32 18.05 1.96 8.33
C PRO A 32 17.14 2.97 9.03
N GLN A 33 15.84 2.76 8.97
CA GLN A 33 14.81 3.63 9.55
C GLN A 33 14.73 5.04 8.95
N SER A 34 15.34 5.31 7.78
CA SER A 34 15.10 6.53 7.00
C SER A 34 13.70 6.49 6.34
N ALA A 35 13.24 7.62 5.80
CA ALA A 35 11.99 7.67 5.04
C ALA A 35 12.01 6.70 3.84
N ALA A 36 13.09 6.70 3.06
CA ALA A 36 13.27 5.80 1.93
C ALA A 36 13.32 4.32 2.35
N TRP A 37 13.89 4.00 3.51
CA TRP A 37 13.92 2.65 4.03
C TRP A 37 12.51 2.12 4.35
N PHE A 38 11.72 2.86 5.10
CA PHE A 38 10.34 2.49 5.42
C PHE A 38 9.47 2.42 4.18
N TRP A 39 9.65 3.34 3.21
CA TRP A 39 8.92 3.33 1.96
C TRP A 39 9.19 2.09 1.12
N THR A 40 10.44 1.64 1.07
CA THR A 40 10.84 0.40 0.40
C THR A 40 10.08 -0.81 0.99
N TRP A 41 10.00 -0.89 2.31
CA TRP A 41 9.22 -1.93 2.98
C TRP A 41 7.71 -1.80 2.75
N ALA A 42 7.18 -0.58 2.72
CA ALA A 42 5.78 -0.36 2.41
C ALA A 42 5.41 -0.92 1.03
N LEU A 43 6.21 -0.62 0.00
CA LEU A 43 6.01 -1.17 -1.35
C LEU A 43 6.19 -2.69 -1.39
N GLY A 44 7.21 -3.24 -0.71
CA GLY A 44 7.41 -4.68 -0.65
C GLY A 44 6.22 -5.43 -0.03
N LEU A 45 5.66 -4.88 1.04
CA LEU A 45 4.46 -5.44 1.68
C LEU A 45 3.20 -5.24 0.83
N LEU A 46 3.08 -4.15 0.06
CA LEU A 46 2.00 -4.00 -0.92
C LEU A 46 2.11 -5.06 -2.03
N GLY A 47 3.32 -5.33 -2.53
CA GLY A 47 3.56 -6.42 -3.49
C GLY A 47 3.18 -7.79 -2.93
N LEU A 48 3.53 -8.05 -1.66
CA LEU A 48 3.10 -9.28 -0.98
C LEU A 48 1.58 -9.36 -0.83
N GLY A 49 0.92 -8.24 -0.50
CA GLY A 49 -0.53 -8.16 -0.45
C GLY A 49 -1.19 -8.47 -1.80
N ALA A 50 -0.65 -7.91 -2.89
CA ALA A 50 -1.12 -8.21 -4.23
C ALA A 50 -0.90 -9.69 -4.60
N LEU A 51 0.25 -10.29 -4.22
CA LEU A 51 0.52 -11.71 -4.45
C LEU A 51 -0.51 -12.59 -3.73
N LEU A 52 -0.77 -12.33 -2.44
CA LEU A 52 -1.75 -13.07 -1.64
C LEU A 52 -3.17 -12.89 -2.19
N GLY A 53 -3.53 -11.70 -2.66
CA GLY A 53 -4.78 -11.42 -3.35
C GLY A 53 -4.92 -12.20 -4.67
N GLY A 54 -3.84 -12.30 -5.44
CA GLY A 54 -3.78 -13.11 -6.65
C GLY A 54 -4.02 -14.61 -6.38
N ILE A 55 -3.44 -15.11 -5.27
CA ILE A 55 -3.67 -16.50 -4.82
C ILE A 55 -5.13 -16.68 -4.39
N ASP A 56 -5.72 -15.76 -3.62
CA ASP A 56 -7.13 -15.85 -3.18
C ASP A 56 -8.07 -15.89 -4.39
N HIS A 57 -7.88 -15.01 -5.37
CA HIS A 57 -8.72 -14.97 -6.58
C HIS A 57 -8.47 -16.14 -7.55
N GLY A 58 -7.21 -16.57 -7.69
CA GLY A 58 -6.82 -17.59 -8.67
C GLY A 58 -7.16 -19.02 -8.23
N PHE A 59 -7.18 -19.28 -6.94
CA PHE A 59 -7.36 -20.61 -6.38
C PHE A 59 -8.59 -20.73 -5.48
N VAL A 60 -9.55 -19.82 -5.61
CA VAL A 60 -10.76 -19.74 -4.77
C VAL A 60 -11.55 -21.04 -4.73
N GLU A 61 -11.61 -21.78 -5.86
CA GLU A 61 -12.37 -23.04 -5.96
C GLU A 61 -11.63 -24.22 -5.33
N SER A 62 -10.29 -24.18 -5.29
CA SER A 62 -9.44 -25.23 -4.72
C SER A 62 -9.12 -25.03 -3.24
N LEU A 63 -9.24 -23.79 -2.74
CA LEU A 63 -9.07 -23.46 -1.34
C LEU A 63 -10.35 -23.76 -0.57
N GLY A 64 -10.31 -24.63 0.46
CA GLY A 64 -11.43 -24.77 1.38
C GLY A 64 -11.68 -23.45 2.15
N SER A 65 -12.90 -23.25 2.62
CA SER A 65 -13.33 -22.01 3.29
C SER A 65 -12.40 -21.55 4.42
N ALA A 66 -11.93 -22.49 5.25
CA ALA A 66 -11.02 -22.18 6.36
C ALA A 66 -9.66 -21.68 5.88
N ALA A 67 -9.07 -22.29 4.84
CA ALA A 67 -7.81 -21.89 4.28
C ALA A 67 -7.92 -20.49 3.62
N ARG A 68 -9.03 -20.23 2.92
CA ARG A 68 -9.32 -18.94 2.30
C ARG A 68 -9.45 -17.82 3.35
N HIS A 69 -10.23 -18.03 4.41
CA HIS A 69 -10.36 -17.07 5.50
C HIS A 69 -9.01 -16.76 6.17
N SER A 70 -8.18 -17.78 6.37
CA SER A 70 -6.83 -17.60 6.92
C SER A 70 -5.94 -16.78 5.98
N LEU A 71 -5.96 -17.08 4.67
CA LEU A 71 -5.21 -16.35 3.65
C LEU A 71 -5.62 -14.87 3.60
N GLN A 72 -6.91 -14.58 3.62
CA GLN A 72 -7.44 -13.22 3.64
C GLN A 72 -6.98 -12.44 4.89
N ARG A 73 -7.05 -13.05 6.08
CA ARG A 73 -6.57 -12.43 7.31
C ARG A 73 -5.08 -12.15 7.29
N ILE A 74 -4.28 -13.08 6.78
CA ILE A 74 -2.83 -12.88 6.59
C ILE A 74 -2.59 -11.71 5.62
N ASN A 75 -3.31 -11.67 4.50
CA ASN A 75 -3.20 -10.58 3.52
C ASN A 75 -3.52 -9.22 4.18
N TRP A 76 -4.58 -9.13 4.96
CA TRP A 76 -4.95 -7.90 5.64
C TRP A 76 -3.90 -7.46 6.67
N LEU A 77 -3.31 -8.39 7.44
CA LEU A 77 -2.22 -8.09 8.35
C LEU A 77 -0.98 -7.57 7.60
N VAL A 78 -0.66 -8.13 6.43
CA VAL A 78 0.41 -7.64 5.55
C VAL A 78 0.12 -6.21 5.10
N LEU A 79 -1.12 -5.90 4.69
CA LEU A 79 -1.53 -4.54 4.33
C LEU A 79 -1.46 -3.58 5.53
N GLY A 80 -1.77 -4.05 6.73
CA GLY A 80 -1.56 -3.29 7.97
C GLY A 80 -0.10 -2.93 8.19
N GLY A 81 0.81 -3.88 7.97
CA GLY A 81 2.25 -3.64 8.01
C GLY A 81 2.72 -2.63 6.95
N ALA A 82 2.18 -2.72 5.71
CA ALA A 82 2.45 -1.73 4.66
C ALA A 82 2.00 -0.32 5.08
N THR A 83 0.81 -0.21 5.67
CA THR A 83 0.28 1.05 6.20
C THR A 83 1.16 1.63 7.30
N PHE A 84 1.62 0.81 8.24
CA PHE A 84 2.56 1.22 9.28
C PHE A 84 3.87 1.74 8.68
N CYS A 85 4.45 1.02 7.72
CA CYS A 85 5.66 1.46 7.04
C CYS A 85 5.46 2.79 6.29
N ALA A 86 4.32 2.98 5.62
CA ALA A 86 3.97 4.24 4.96
C ALA A 86 3.83 5.39 5.97
N LEU A 87 3.22 5.16 7.14
CA LEU A 87 3.13 6.13 8.22
C LEU A 87 4.52 6.51 8.75
N MET A 88 5.40 5.53 8.95
CA MET A 88 6.79 5.78 9.38
C MET A 88 7.57 6.56 8.32
N ALA A 89 7.43 6.20 7.03
CA ALA A 89 8.04 6.95 5.93
C ALA A 89 7.58 8.42 5.94
N THR A 90 6.28 8.66 6.10
CA THR A 90 5.70 10.01 6.21
C THR A 90 6.29 10.76 7.40
N ALA A 91 6.36 10.12 8.57
CA ALA A 91 6.91 10.75 9.76
C ALA A 91 8.38 11.14 9.59
N ARG A 92 9.20 10.24 9.02
CA ARG A 92 10.63 10.50 8.78
C ARG A 92 10.87 11.55 7.69
N GLN A 93 9.96 11.64 6.71
CA GLN A 93 10.07 12.61 5.62
C GLN A 93 9.74 14.03 6.08
N PHE A 94 8.66 14.23 6.84
CA PHE A 94 8.05 15.54 7.02
C PHE A 94 8.12 16.09 8.44
N PHE A 95 8.34 15.28 9.49
CA PHE A 95 8.21 15.72 10.87
C PHE A 95 9.55 15.83 11.60
N PRO A 96 9.67 16.73 12.60
CA PRO A 96 10.84 16.82 13.47
C PRO A 96 10.93 15.60 14.42
N PRO A 97 12.11 15.29 14.99
CA PRO A 97 12.36 14.07 15.77
C PRO A 97 11.38 13.83 16.93
N THR A 98 10.96 14.88 17.61
CA THR A 98 9.99 14.78 18.72
C THR A 98 8.64 14.27 18.22
N VAL A 99 8.13 14.82 17.09
CA VAL A 99 6.86 14.39 16.48
C VAL A 99 7.00 12.97 15.91
N GLN A 100 8.16 12.64 15.32
CA GLN A 100 8.42 11.28 14.83
C GLN A 100 8.27 10.22 15.93
N ARG A 101 8.75 10.50 17.16
CA ARG A 101 8.59 9.59 18.32
C ARG A 101 7.11 9.39 18.66
N ILE A 102 6.34 10.47 18.73
CA ILE A 102 4.90 10.42 19.02
C ILE A 102 4.18 9.60 17.92
N VAL A 103 4.44 9.90 16.65
CA VAL A 103 3.83 9.18 15.53
C VAL A 103 4.23 7.70 15.53
N THR A 104 5.47 7.37 15.93
CA THR A 104 5.90 5.97 16.05
C THR A 104 5.09 5.23 17.13
N ILE A 105 4.89 5.83 18.31
CA ILE A 105 4.09 5.22 19.40
C ILE A 105 2.65 5.04 18.93
N LEU A 106 2.04 6.09 18.37
CA LEU A 106 0.67 6.03 17.88
C LEU A 106 0.52 5.01 16.73
N GLY A 107 1.49 4.93 15.82
CA GLY A 107 1.51 3.96 14.74
C GLY A 107 1.60 2.51 15.23
N ILE A 108 2.39 2.24 16.28
CA ILE A 108 2.45 0.91 16.90
C ILE A 108 1.10 0.58 17.54
N LEU A 109 0.51 1.51 18.30
CA LEU A 109 -0.80 1.31 18.91
C LEU A 109 -1.89 1.09 17.86
N GLN A 110 -1.86 1.86 16.75
CA GLN A 110 -2.76 1.69 15.62
C GLN A 110 -2.61 0.31 14.98
N LEU A 111 -1.37 -0.16 14.74
CA LEU A 111 -1.10 -1.47 14.15
C LEU A 111 -1.60 -2.61 15.05
N LEU A 112 -1.37 -2.52 16.37
CA LEU A 112 -1.85 -3.51 17.33
C LEU A 112 -3.39 -3.53 17.39
N ALA A 113 -4.03 -2.35 17.50
CA ALA A 113 -5.48 -2.24 17.49
C ALA A 113 -6.08 -2.78 16.19
N PHE A 114 -5.48 -2.45 15.04
CA PHE A 114 -5.86 -2.96 13.74
C PHE A 114 -5.77 -4.49 13.69
N ALA A 115 -4.63 -5.08 14.12
CA ALA A 115 -4.45 -6.53 14.11
C ALA A 115 -5.52 -7.25 14.96
N VAL A 116 -5.82 -6.73 16.14
CA VAL A 116 -6.89 -7.29 17.00
C VAL A 116 -8.26 -7.17 16.32
N LEU A 117 -8.59 -5.99 15.79
CA LEU A 117 -9.90 -5.74 15.19
C LEU A 117 -10.10 -6.57 13.91
N VAL A 118 -9.11 -6.64 13.02
CA VAL A 118 -9.23 -7.38 11.74
C VAL A 118 -9.33 -8.89 11.97
N LEU A 119 -8.65 -9.41 12.98
CA LEU A 119 -8.75 -10.82 13.36
C LEU A 119 -10.08 -11.16 14.05
N ALA A 120 -10.62 -10.24 14.86
CA ALA A 120 -11.87 -10.41 15.58
C ALA A 120 -13.10 -10.27 14.67
N THR A 121 -13.13 -9.27 13.79
CA THR A 121 -14.31 -8.97 12.97
C THR A 121 -14.29 -9.69 11.63
N GLY A 122 -13.10 -9.88 11.03
CA GLY A 122 -13.00 -10.41 9.67
C GLY A 122 -13.63 -9.47 8.62
N ASP A 123 -13.67 -8.16 8.88
CA ASP A 123 -14.30 -7.16 8.02
C ASP A 123 -13.24 -6.31 7.30
N PHE A 124 -13.34 -6.23 5.98
CA PHE A 124 -12.44 -5.44 5.15
C PHE A 124 -12.56 -3.92 5.42
N LEU A 125 -13.69 -3.45 5.97
CA LEU A 125 -13.84 -2.05 6.37
C LEU A 125 -12.76 -1.64 7.39
N VAL A 126 -12.34 -2.54 8.28
CA VAL A 126 -11.25 -2.29 9.24
C VAL A 126 -9.94 -2.00 8.52
N VAL A 127 -9.67 -2.68 7.39
CA VAL A 127 -8.49 -2.41 6.55
C VAL A 127 -8.57 -1.00 5.96
N ILE A 128 -9.73 -0.61 5.42
CA ILE A 128 -9.95 0.74 4.86
C ILE A 128 -9.73 1.81 5.93
N LEU A 129 -10.34 1.65 7.09
CA LEU A 129 -10.21 2.60 8.21
C LEU A 129 -8.77 2.70 8.74
N ASN A 130 -7.98 1.65 8.59
CA ASN A 130 -6.57 1.66 8.97
C ASN A 130 -5.71 2.46 7.98
N TYR A 131 -5.86 2.23 6.66
CA TYR A 131 -4.97 2.86 5.67
C TYR A 131 -5.41 4.27 5.24
N ALA A 132 -6.69 4.56 5.18
CA ALA A 132 -7.21 5.82 4.64
C ALA A 132 -6.67 7.07 5.36
N PRO A 133 -6.61 7.13 6.71
CA PRO A 133 -6.01 8.27 7.41
C PRO A 133 -4.53 8.46 7.09
N VAL A 134 -3.77 7.37 6.91
CA VAL A 134 -2.33 7.43 6.61
C VAL A 134 -2.10 7.96 5.20
N ILE A 135 -2.88 7.47 4.22
CA ILE A 135 -2.84 7.97 2.83
C ILE A 135 -3.22 9.44 2.77
N LEU A 136 -4.26 9.85 3.50
CA LEU A 136 -4.67 11.25 3.58
C LEU A 136 -3.57 12.13 4.21
N LEU A 137 -2.97 11.68 5.31
CA LEU A 137 -1.85 12.39 5.96
C LEU A 137 -0.67 12.56 5.00
N LEU A 138 -0.26 11.48 4.31
CA LEU A 138 0.83 11.51 3.34
C LEU A 138 0.51 12.47 2.18
N LEU A 139 -0.73 12.44 1.67
CA LEU A 139 -1.17 13.33 0.60
C LEU A 139 -1.14 14.80 1.06
N VAL A 140 -1.68 15.10 2.23
CA VAL A 140 -1.68 16.47 2.79
C VAL A 140 -0.25 16.96 3.01
N CYS A 141 0.62 16.18 3.63
CA CYS A 141 2.03 16.55 3.82
C CYS A 141 2.74 16.79 2.48
N SER A 142 2.49 15.94 1.48
CA SER A 142 3.08 16.10 0.14
C SER A 142 2.57 17.34 -0.58
N LEU A 143 1.29 17.70 -0.41
CA LEU A 143 0.71 18.93 -0.96
C LEU A 143 1.26 20.19 -0.28
N LEU A 144 1.43 20.18 1.02
CA LEU A 144 2.01 21.31 1.78
C LEU A 144 3.47 21.56 1.38
N GLU A 145 4.20 20.51 1.04
CA GLU A 145 5.61 20.58 0.61
C GLU A 145 5.79 20.97 -0.86
N LEU A 146 4.73 21.15 -1.65
CA LEU A 146 4.79 21.46 -3.08
C LEU A 146 5.62 22.72 -3.43
N ARG A 147 5.82 23.62 -2.50
CA ARG A 147 6.62 24.83 -2.64
C ARG A 147 8.04 24.67 -2.13
N GLY A 148 8.35 23.54 -1.49
CA GLY A 148 9.65 23.22 -0.93
C GLY A 148 10.58 22.53 -1.93
N GLU A 149 11.87 22.46 -1.59
CA GLU A 149 12.90 21.78 -2.39
C GLU A 149 12.69 20.27 -2.51
N THR A 150 11.94 19.68 -1.58
CA THR A 150 11.64 18.23 -1.51
C THR A 150 10.31 17.86 -2.13
N ALA A 151 9.69 18.77 -2.90
CA ALA A 151 8.42 18.55 -3.57
C ALA A 151 8.44 17.27 -4.42
N SER A 152 7.56 16.33 -4.10
CA SER A 152 7.44 15.06 -4.81
C SER A 152 6.12 14.97 -5.57
N TRP A 153 6.04 15.60 -6.76
CA TRP A 153 4.90 15.42 -7.66
C TRP A 153 4.55 13.96 -7.92
N PRO A 154 5.53 13.03 -8.11
CA PRO A 154 5.19 11.63 -8.27
C PRO A 154 4.42 11.05 -7.08
N MET A 155 4.71 11.46 -5.83
CA MET A 155 3.96 11.00 -4.67
C MET A 155 2.49 11.38 -4.76
N ILE A 156 2.21 12.64 -5.08
CA ILE A 156 0.83 13.16 -5.19
C ILE A 156 0.09 12.45 -6.31
N ILE A 157 0.71 12.34 -7.50
CA ILE A 157 0.11 11.66 -8.66
C ILE A 157 -0.18 10.20 -8.33
N GLY A 158 0.78 9.47 -7.76
CA GLY A 158 0.59 8.07 -7.37
C GLY A 158 -0.54 7.88 -6.37
N LEU A 159 -0.60 8.72 -5.32
CA LEU A 159 -1.66 8.66 -4.31
C LEU A 159 -3.03 8.97 -4.91
N VAL A 160 -3.14 10.00 -5.77
CA VAL A 160 -4.40 10.36 -6.43
C VAL A 160 -4.88 9.21 -7.32
N ILE A 161 -3.98 8.59 -8.10
CA ILE A 161 -4.31 7.43 -8.94
C ILE A 161 -4.83 6.28 -8.08
N LEU A 162 -4.18 5.96 -6.95
CA LEU A 162 -4.64 4.88 -6.06
C LEU A 162 -5.99 5.20 -5.40
N VAL A 163 -6.24 6.45 -5.02
CA VAL A 163 -7.56 6.87 -4.50
C VAL A 163 -8.64 6.72 -5.57
N LEU A 164 -8.36 7.13 -6.82
CA LEU A 164 -9.28 6.95 -7.94
C LEU A 164 -9.53 5.46 -8.23
N ALA A 165 -8.49 4.61 -8.22
CA ALA A 165 -8.63 3.17 -8.37
C ALA A 165 -9.55 2.59 -7.28
N SER A 166 -9.33 2.97 -6.02
CA SER A 166 -10.14 2.53 -4.89
C SER A 166 -11.60 3.00 -5.00
N ALA A 167 -11.84 4.21 -5.50
CA ALA A 167 -13.19 4.72 -5.73
C ALA A 167 -13.91 3.93 -6.84
N ILE A 168 -13.24 3.59 -7.95
CA ILE A 168 -13.78 2.76 -9.03
C ILE A 168 -14.20 1.39 -8.49
N GLN A 169 -13.36 0.76 -7.66
CA GLN A 169 -13.68 -0.52 -7.04
C GLN A 169 -14.86 -0.42 -6.08
N ALA A 170 -14.90 0.61 -5.24
CA ALA A 170 -15.96 0.82 -4.25
C ALA A 170 -17.32 1.13 -4.91
N LEU A 171 -17.33 1.88 -6.02
CA LEU A 171 -18.52 2.21 -6.80
C LEU A 171 -19.02 1.04 -7.66
N GLY A 172 -18.27 -0.05 -7.75
CA GLY A 172 -18.67 -1.24 -8.51
C GLY A 172 -18.71 -1.02 -10.02
N VAL A 173 -17.74 -0.29 -10.58
CA VAL A 173 -17.69 0.00 -12.01
C VAL A 173 -17.24 -1.24 -12.78
N ASP A 174 -18.18 -1.92 -13.43
CA ASP A 174 -17.98 -3.19 -14.18
C ASP A 174 -18.18 -3.04 -15.71
N THR A 175 -17.93 -1.83 -16.26
CA THR A 175 -18.27 -1.48 -17.66
C THR A 175 -17.20 -1.87 -18.68
N PHE A 176 -16.03 -2.31 -18.28
CA PHE A 176 -14.88 -2.56 -19.16
C PHE A 176 -14.55 -4.04 -19.33
N SER A 177 -15.51 -4.85 -19.83
CA SER A 177 -15.24 -6.27 -20.12
C SER A 177 -13.98 -6.45 -20.99
N PRO A 178 -13.06 -7.40 -20.69
CA PRO A 178 -13.16 -8.45 -19.67
C PRO A 178 -12.71 -8.04 -18.25
N LEU A 179 -12.38 -6.77 -18.00
CA LEU A 179 -12.00 -6.26 -16.70
C LEU A 179 -13.26 -6.01 -15.86
N ASP A 180 -13.40 -6.74 -14.77
CA ASP A 180 -14.33 -6.40 -13.70
C ASP A 180 -13.75 -5.25 -12.84
N ARG A 181 -14.54 -4.78 -11.87
CA ARG A 181 -14.09 -3.71 -10.93
C ARG A 181 -12.75 -4.02 -10.26
N SER A 182 -12.46 -5.29 -9.93
CA SER A 182 -11.19 -5.68 -9.29
C SER A 182 -10.03 -5.66 -10.28
N GLY A 183 -10.22 -6.20 -11.48
CA GLY A 183 -9.21 -6.16 -12.53
C GLY A 183 -8.88 -4.73 -12.95
N LEU A 184 -9.89 -3.88 -13.08
CA LEU A 184 -9.72 -2.45 -13.40
C LEU A 184 -8.97 -1.71 -12.29
N TYR A 185 -9.33 -1.96 -11.02
CA TYR A 185 -8.60 -1.44 -9.87
C TYR A 185 -7.11 -1.77 -9.93
N HIS A 186 -6.76 -3.04 -10.21
CA HIS A 186 -5.35 -3.46 -10.27
C HIS A 186 -4.60 -2.79 -11.42
N VAL A 187 -5.21 -2.70 -12.61
CA VAL A 187 -4.58 -2.05 -13.79
C VAL A 187 -4.30 -0.58 -13.53
N ILE A 188 -5.25 0.15 -12.93
CA ILE A 188 -5.05 1.55 -12.56
C ILE A 188 -4.00 1.66 -11.45
N SER A 189 -4.01 0.74 -10.48
CA SER A 189 -3.02 0.71 -9.39
C SER A 189 -1.61 0.47 -9.89
N MET A 190 -1.39 -0.31 -10.97
CA MET A 190 -0.07 -0.46 -11.59
C MET A 190 0.50 0.90 -12.00
N VAL A 191 -0.30 1.75 -12.66
CA VAL A 191 0.13 3.10 -13.02
C VAL A 191 0.47 3.92 -11.77
N GLY A 192 -0.34 3.82 -10.71
CA GLY A 192 -0.07 4.46 -9.42
C GLY A 192 1.26 4.01 -8.80
N VAL A 193 1.55 2.72 -8.84
CA VAL A 193 2.77 2.13 -8.27
C VAL A 193 4.04 2.62 -9.00
N VAL A 194 4.00 2.85 -10.32
CA VAL A 194 5.12 3.51 -11.04
C VAL A 194 5.45 4.87 -10.41
N PHE A 195 4.42 5.70 -10.17
CA PHE A 195 4.63 7.01 -9.56
C PHE A 195 5.09 6.92 -8.10
N LEU A 196 4.60 5.95 -7.33
CA LEU A 196 5.06 5.70 -5.97
C LEU A 196 6.51 5.23 -5.91
N TYR A 197 6.96 4.44 -6.89
CA TYR A 197 8.37 4.10 -7.06
C TYR A 197 9.23 5.33 -7.35
N LEU A 198 8.82 6.18 -8.32
CA LEU A 198 9.52 7.42 -8.65
C LEU A 198 9.57 8.38 -7.45
N ALA A 199 8.52 8.40 -6.62
CA ALA A 199 8.50 9.13 -5.37
C ALA A 199 9.52 8.57 -4.37
N GLY A 200 9.60 7.26 -4.26
CA GLY A 200 10.55 6.57 -3.37
C GLY A 200 12.01 6.94 -3.62
N LEU A 201 12.37 7.21 -4.88
CA LEU A 201 13.71 7.67 -5.27
C LEU A 201 14.06 9.08 -4.75
N ARG A 202 13.05 9.85 -4.31
CA ARG A 202 13.20 11.25 -3.85
C ARG A 202 13.06 11.41 -2.34
N LEU A 203 12.77 10.34 -1.62
CA LEU A 203 12.64 10.38 -0.17
C LEU A 203 14.01 10.49 0.51
N LYS A 204 14.02 11.06 1.71
CA LYS A 204 15.22 11.19 2.54
C LYS A 204 15.83 9.83 2.82
N VAL A 205 17.11 9.67 2.48
CA VAL A 205 17.86 8.43 2.64
C VAL A 205 18.62 8.39 3.97
N ASP A 206 18.88 9.54 4.58
CA ASP A 206 19.58 9.66 5.84
C ASP A 206 18.64 9.52 7.03
N ARG A 207 19.17 8.99 8.12
CA ARG A 207 18.49 9.00 9.41
C ARG A 207 18.61 10.41 10.00
N GLN A 208 17.49 11.07 10.23
CA GLN A 208 17.52 12.32 10.99
C GLN A 208 17.97 12.04 12.44
N PRO A 209 18.88 12.82 12.98
CA PRO A 209 19.40 12.66 14.34
C PRO A 209 18.31 12.78 15.43
#